data_1dea30b082ade3e295b283bfaad740bb
#
_entry.id   1dea30b082ade3e295b283bfaad740bb
#
_cell.length_a   1.000
_cell.length_b   1.000
_cell.length_c   1.000
_cell.angle_alpha   90.00
_cell.angle_beta   90.00
_cell.angle_gamma   90.00
#
_symmetry.space_group_name_H-M   'P 1'
#
loop_
_entity.id
_entity.type
_entity.pdbx_description
1 polymer ?
#
loop_
_entity_poly.entity_id
_entity_poly.type
_entity_poly.pdbx_seq_one_letter_code
_entity_poly.pdbx_strand_id
1 'polypeptide(L)'
;MDIWKFYDIRHRGLLLCNPMNEEKLERLCRLFRLERGTRALDIACGKGECLVRLAELYGITGVGVNISPYCIKDCLEKKRARVPEADIRFIEMDGAKYEPEHGESFDLTMCVGASWVFGGHRGSLRALSKITRPEGLIAVGEPFWLLDPSEEYLKTEGIRKEEFGTHSDNVKVGEEEGLVCLYTLVSNHDDWDHYETYQWWAVDDYVRTHPDDPDNLELLEKTRVGKESYLRWGRDTVGWAIYIFRKSQKA
;
A
#
# COMPACT_ATOMS: atom_id res chain seq x y z
N MET A 1 20.66 -6.66 -9.39
CA MET A 1 19.72 -5.55 -9.70
C MET A 1 19.31 -4.81 -8.44
N ASP A 2 19.19 -3.50 -8.49
CA ASP A 2 18.63 -2.69 -7.39
C ASP A 2 17.15 -3.03 -7.19
N ILE A 3 16.72 -3.20 -5.92
CA ILE A 3 15.36 -3.64 -5.60
C ILE A 3 14.30 -2.60 -5.96
N TRP A 4 14.62 -1.30 -5.83
CA TRP A 4 13.68 -0.23 -6.17
C TRP A 4 13.51 -0.08 -7.68
N LYS A 5 14.60 -0.29 -8.46
CA LYS A 5 14.54 -0.40 -9.93
C LYS A 5 13.64 -1.56 -10.36
N PHE A 6 13.76 -2.72 -9.66
CA PHE A 6 12.89 -3.88 -9.93
C PHE A 6 11.41 -3.55 -9.76
N TYR A 7 11.06 -2.93 -8.63
CA TYR A 7 9.68 -2.54 -8.38
C TYR A 7 9.19 -1.41 -9.30
N ASP A 8 10.06 -0.44 -9.64
CA ASP A 8 9.72 0.62 -10.60
C ASP A 8 9.33 0.05 -11.96
N ILE A 9 10.12 -0.89 -12.48
CA ILE A 9 9.84 -1.54 -13.77
C ILE A 9 8.52 -2.30 -13.71
N ARG A 10 8.32 -3.13 -12.69
CA ARG A 10 7.11 -3.94 -12.55
C ARG A 10 5.84 -3.11 -12.39
N HIS A 11 5.91 -2.02 -11.67
CA HIS A 11 4.75 -1.14 -11.43
C HIS A 11 4.63 -0.01 -12.46
N ARG A 12 5.48 0.02 -13.49
CA ARG A 12 5.39 1.03 -14.55
C ARG A 12 4.02 0.98 -15.20
N GLY A 13 3.32 2.13 -15.23
CA GLY A 13 1.97 2.22 -15.77
C GLY A 13 0.85 1.79 -14.81
N LEU A 14 1.14 1.10 -13.71
CA LEU A 14 0.15 0.91 -12.65
C LEU A 14 -0.02 2.21 -11.85
N LEU A 15 -1.27 2.55 -11.57
CA LEU A 15 -1.62 3.71 -10.76
C LEU A 15 -1.30 3.48 -9.27
N LEU A 16 -1.48 2.26 -8.82
CA LEU A 16 -1.29 1.79 -7.45
C LEU A 16 -0.31 0.62 -7.40
N CYS A 17 0.46 0.52 -6.33
CA CYS A 17 1.39 -0.59 -6.10
C CYS A 17 0.75 -1.70 -5.23
N ASN A 18 -0.53 -1.97 -5.43
CA ASN A 18 -1.30 -3.00 -4.74
C ASN A 18 -2.49 -3.46 -5.59
N PRO A 19 -3.11 -4.62 -5.29
CA PRO A 19 -4.20 -5.19 -6.09
C PRO A 19 -5.52 -4.47 -5.84
N MET A 20 -5.65 -3.23 -6.32
CA MET A 20 -6.86 -2.42 -6.21
C MET A 20 -7.09 -1.65 -7.52
N ASN A 21 -8.29 -1.67 -8.06
CA ASN A 21 -8.66 -0.90 -9.23
C ASN A 21 -9.02 0.56 -8.89
N GLU A 22 -9.18 1.39 -9.93
CA GLU A 22 -9.50 2.82 -9.74
C GLU A 22 -10.85 3.07 -9.06
N GLU A 23 -11.88 2.27 -9.34
CA GLU A 23 -13.20 2.41 -8.72
C GLU A 23 -13.13 2.17 -7.22
N LYS A 24 -12.33 1.19 -6.79
CA LYS A 24 -12.10 0.91 -5.37
C LYS A 24 -11.28 2.01 -4.70
N LEU A 25 -10.28 2.58 -5.39
CA LEU A 25 -9.56 3.74 -4.89
C LEU A 25 -10.48 4.94 -4.70
N GLU A 26 -11.32 5.24 -5.69
CA GLU A 26 -12.30 6.32 -5.60
C GLU A 26 -13.28 6.09 -4.44
N ARG A 27 -13.75 4.85 -4.28
CA ARG A 27 -14.60 4.45 -3.15
C ARG A 27 -13.87 4.64 -1.82
N LEU A 28 -12.60 4.21 -1.72
CA LEU A 28 -11.77 4.39 -0.53
C LEU A 28 -11.70 5.88 -0.15
N CYS A 29 -11.33 6.73 -1.10
CA CYS A 29 -11.22 8.16 -0.85
C CYS A 29 -12.55 8.77 -0.36
N ARG A 30 -13.68 8.35 -0.94
CA ARG A 30 -15.01 8.84 -0.51
C ARG A 30 -15.47 8.28 0.84
N LEU A 31 -15.05 7.08 1.21
CA LEU A 31 -15.36 6.49 2.52
C LEU A 31 -14.74 7.25 3.68
N PHE A 32 -13.62 7.92 3.49
CA PHE A 32 -13.00 8.74 4.54
C PHE A 32 -13.83 9.97 4.94
N ARG A 33 -14.70 10.49 4.07
CA ARG A 33 -15.61 11.64 4.35
C ARG A 33 -14.87 12.81 4.98
N LEU A 34 -13.75 13.19 4.41
CA LEU A 34 -12.88 14.21 4.98
C LEU A 34 -13.46 15.62 4.78
N GLU A 35 -13.01 16.53 5.63
CA GLU A 35 -13.29 17.97 5.51
C GLU A 35 -12.06 18.69 4.92
N ARG A 36 -12.28 19.89 4.42
CA ARG A 36 -11.19 20.74 3.93
C ARG A 36 -10.21 21.04 5.07
N GLY A 37 -8.92 20.93 4.77
CA GLY A 37 -7.86 21.13 5.76
C GLY A 37 -7.58 19.95 6.67
N THR A 38 -8.26 18.79 6.46
CA THR A 38 -7.90 17.52 7.11
C THR A 38 -6.42 17.24 6.90
N ARG A 39 -5.74 16.81 7.96
CA ARG A 39 -4.32 16.43 7.91
C ARG A 39 -4.19 14.94 7.71
N ALA A 40 -3.58 14.54 6.60
CA ALA A 40 -3.38 13.14 6.25
C ALA A 40 -1.92 12.75 6.21
N LEU A 41 -1.60 11.54 6.67
CA LEU A 41 -0.29 10.92 6.55
C LEU A 41 -0.42 9.60 5.81
N ASP A 42 0.46 9.35 4.85
CA ASP A 42 0.53 8.08 4.13
C ASP A 42 1.97 7.52 4.21
N ILE A 43 2.15 6.50 5.04
CA ILE A 43 3.43 5.79 5.17
C ILE A 43 3.53 4.72 4.10
N ALA A 44 4.66 4.69 3.40
CA ALA A 44 4.89 3.90 2.20
C ALA A 44 3.86 4.23 1.09
N CYS A 45 3.67 5.52 0.85
CA CYS A 45 2.64 6.09 -0.02
C CYS A 45 2.72 5.66 -1.51
N GLY A 46 3.68 4.81 -1.88
CA GLY A 46 3.89 4.40 -3.25
C GLY A 46 4.03 5.61 -4.18
N LYS A 47 3.26 5.62 -5.25
CA LYS A 47 3.24 6.72 -6.25
C LYS A 47 2.38 7.92 -5.86
N GLY A 48 1.96 8.02 -4.58
CA GLY A 48 1.25 9.16 -4.01
C GLY A 48 -0.19 9.36 -4.50
N GLU A 49 -0.77 8.41 -5.22
CA GLU A 49 -2.08 8.57 -5.85
C GLU A 49 -3.18 8.86 -4.83
N CYS A 50 -3.17 8.15 -3.69
CA CYS A 50 -4.19 8.33 -2.67
C CYS A 50 -4.18 9.76 -2.11
N LEU A 51 -3.02 10.28 -1.72
CA LEU A 51 -2.90 11.66 -1.20
C LEU A 51 -3.27 12.70 -2.25
N VAL A 52 -2.87 12.52 -3.50
CA VAL A 52 -3.22 13.46 -4.58
C VAL A 52 -4.73 13.49 -4.80
N ARG A 53 -5.40 12.33 -4.86
CA ARG A 53 -6.88 12.28 -4.98
C ARG A 53 -7.59 12.87 -3.78
N LEU A 54 -7.09 12.64 -2.57
CA LEU A 54 -7.67 13.27 -1.37
C LEU A 54 -7.51 14.80 -1.41
N ALA A 55 -6.39 15.31 -1.92
CA ALA A 55 -6.20 16.75 -2.12
C ALA A 55 -7.16 17.32 -3.15
N GLU A 56 -7.37 16.62 -4.28
CA GLU A 56 -8.36 17.01 -5.30
C GLU A 56 -9.79 17.04 -4.75
N LEU A 57 -10.18 16.00 -4.01
CA LEU A 57 -11.55 15.84 -3.53
C LEU A 57 -11.89 16.76 -2.36
N TYR A 58 -10.95 16.97 -1.45
CA TYR A 58 -11.23 17.59 -0.15
C TYR A 58 -10.36 18.80 0.19
N GLY A 59 -9.27 19.04 -0.55
CA GLY A 59 -8.32 20.09 -0.20
C GLY A 59 -7.62 19.82 1.14
N ILE A 60 -7.16 18.59 1.32
CA ILE A 60 -6.41 18.18 2.52
C ILE A 60 -5.02 18.81 2.56
N THR A 61 -4.40 18.82 3.74
CA THR A 61 -2.95 18.91 3.89
C THR A 61 -2.38 17.51 4.12
N GLY A 62 -1.16 17.21 3.65
CA GLY A 62 -0.70 15.83 3.74
C GLY A 62 0.79 15.63 3.70
N VAL A 63 1.22 14.49 4.25
CA VAL A 63 2.59 14.00 4.15
C VAL A 63 2.55 12.58 3.59
N GLY A 64 3.29 12.36 2.51
CA GLY A 64 3.56 11.03 1.96
C GLY A 64 5.02 10.66 2.20
N VAL A 65 5.25 9.48 2.75
CA VAL A 65 6.59 8.96 3.01
C VAL A 65 6.82 7.71 2.20
N ASN A 66 7.92 7.64 1.46
CA ASN A 66 8.33 6.43 0.75
C ASN A 66 9.84 6.32 0.70
N ILE A 67 10.37 5.10 0.75
CA ILE A 67 11.81 4.85 0.70
C ILE A 67 12.34 4.79 -0.75
N SER A 68 11.47 4.54 -1.74
CA SER A 68 11.85 4.43 -3.14
C SER A 68 11.99 5.81 -3.79
N PRO A 69 13.17 6.17 -4.33
CA PRO A 69 13.36 7.43 -5.05
C PRO A 69 12.49 7.50 -6.32
N TYR A 70 12.21 6.36 -6.95
CA TYR A 70 11.32 6.28 -8.12
C TYR A 70 9.88 6.66 -7.76
N CYS A 71 9.35 6.10 -6.66
CA CYS A 71 8.03 6.47 -6.18
C CYS A 71 7.92 7.95 -5.82
N ILE A 72 8.94 8.50 -5.15
CA ILE A 72 8.96 9.94 -4.79
C ILE A 72 8.98 10.82 -6.03
N LYS A 73 9.75 10.44 -7.05
CA LYS A 73 9.73 11.14 -8.34
C LYS A 73 8.31 11.17 -8.94
N ASP A 74 7.65 10.02 -9.02
CA ASP A 74 6.26 9.92 -9.52
C ASP A 74 5.29 10.78 -8.69
N CYS A 75 5.44 10.78 -7.35
CA CYS A 75 4.64 11.62 -6.46
C CYS A 75 4.77 13.11 -6.79
N LEU A 76 6.01 13.60 -6.97
CA LEU A 76 6.29 15.00 -7.23
C LEU A 76 5.79 15.42 -8.63
N GLU A 77 5.96 14.57 -9.63
CA GLU A 77 5.43 14.80 -10.98
C GLU A 77 3.89 14.88 -10.96
N LYS A 78 3.26 13.93 -10.28
CA LYS A 78 1.80 13.86 -10.15
C LYS A 78 1.24 15.06 -9.38
N LYS A 79 1.85 15.44 -8.26
CA LYS A 79 1.50 16.66 -7.51
C LYS A 79 1.54 17.88 -8.41
N ARG A 80 2.66 18.06 -9.12
CA ARG A 80 2.85 19.22 -10.02
C ARG A 80 1.80 19.27 -11.12
N ALA A 81 1.43 18.13 -11.68
CA ALA A 81 0.49 18.06 -12.79
C ALA A 81 -0.97 18.25 -12.37
N ARG A 82 -1.37 17.80 -11.17
CA ARG A 82 -2.77 17.70 -10.78
C ARG A 82 -3.17 18.64 -9.64
N VAL A 83 -2.28 18.83 -8.66
CA VAL A 83 -2.57 19.64 -7.46
C VAL A 83 -1.38 20.51 -7.06
N PRO A 84 -0.89 21.40 -7.96
CA PRO A 84 0.35 22.15 -7.71
C PRO A 84 0.30 23.00 -6.45
N GLU A 85 -0.87 23.55 -6.12
CA GLU A 85 -1.09 24.42 -4.95
C GLU A 85 -1.47 23.69 -3.68
N ALA A 86 -1.61 22.36 -3.72
CA ALA A 86 -1.97 21.59 -2.53
C ALA A 86 -0.80 21.55 -1.53
N ASP A 87 -1.10 21.72 -0.25
CA ASP A 87 -0.13 21.61 0.83
C ASP A 87 0.09 20.13 1.18
N ILE A 88 0.65 19.38 0.21
CA ILE A 88 1.11 18.01 0.42
C ILE A 88 2.60 17.91 0.18
N ARG A 89 3.31 17.19 1.06
CA ARG A 89 4.74 16.97 0.98
C ARG A 89 5.03 15.48 0.76
N PHE A 90 6.03 15.19 -0.09
CA PHE A 90 6.53 13.82 -0.27
C PHE A 90 7.98 13.75 0.20
N ILE A 91 8.29 12.78 1.04
CA ILE A 91 9.58 12.63 1.73
C ILE A 91 10.18 11.27 1.38
N GLU A 92 11.39 11.28 0.83
CA GLU A 92 12.18 10.06 0.61
C GLU A 92 12.83 9.66 1.93
N MET A 93 12.25 8.65 2.60
CA MET A 93 12.81 8.07 3.81
C MET A 93 12.18 6.73 4.14
N ASP A 94 12.83 5.97 5.01
CA ASP A 94 12.26 4.79 5.65
C ASP A 94 11.07 5.19 6.53
N GLY A 95 9.87 4.68 6.19
CA GLY A 95 8.65 5.01 6.91
C GLY A 95 8.65 4.64 8.39
N ALA A 96 9.43 3.62 8.78
CA ALA A 96 9.60 3.24 10.18
C ALA A 96 10.31 4.30 11.03
N LYS A 97 11.03 5.22 10.38
CA LYS A 97 11.78 6.31 11.00
C LYS A 97 11.07 7.65 10.95
N TYR A 98 9.86 7.67 10.36
CA TYR A 98 9.11 8.92 10.29
C TYR A 98 8.58 9.30 11.69
N GLU A 99 8.91 10.49 12.11
CA GLU A 99 8.41 11.12 13.33
C GLU A 99 7.72 12.44 12.96
N PRO A 100 6.46 12.64 13.38
CA PRO A 100 5.78 13.92 13.19
C PRO A 100 6.55 15.07 13.88
N GLU A 101 6.50 16.25 13.29
CA GLU A 101 7.04 17.44 13.96
C GLU A 101 6.28 17.68 15.29
N HIS A 102 6.97 18.24 16.30
CA HIS A 102 6.57 18.42 17.70
C HIS A 102 5.05 18.41 17.98
N GLY A 103 4.54 17.26 18.49
CA GLY A 103 3.16 17.14 18.93
C GLY A 103 2.09 17.11 17.83
N GLU A 104 2.51 17.02 16.58
CA GLU A 104 1.57 16.88 15.46
C GLU A 104 0.82 15.55 15.50
N SER A 105 -0.46 15.62 15.28
CA SER A 105 -1.32 14.46 15.06
C SER A 105 -2.10 14.63 13.76
N PHE A 106 -2.51 13.50 13.19
CA PHE A 106 -3.21 13.45 11.91
C PHE A 106 -4.67 13.05 12.11
N ASP A 107 -5.53 13.55 11.23
CA ASP A 107 -6.94 13.16 11.16
C ASP A 107 -7.11 11.81 10.46
N LEU A 108 -6.23 11.54 9.49
CA LEU A 108 -6.15 10.29 8.73
C LEU A 108 -4.70 9.84 8.65
N THR A 109 -4.43 8.59 9.05
CA THR A 109 -3.14 7.94 8.83
C THR A 109 -3.33 6.68 8.01
N MET A 110 -2.40 6.44 7.09
CA MET A 110 -2.47 5.32 6.16
C MET A 110 -1.14 4.58 6.07
N CYS A 111 -1.21 3.26 5.86
CA CYS A 111 -0.13 2.41 5.39
C CYS A 111 -0.75 1.30 4.53
N VAL A 112 -0.85 1.56 3.22
CA VAL A 112 -1.66 0.72 2.34
C VAL A 112 -0.77 -0.21 1.51
N GLY A 113 -0.65 -1.46 1.95
CA GLY A 113 0.10 -2.52 1.25
C GLY A 113 1.59 -2.57 1.59
N ALA A 114 1.99 -2.07 2.76
CA ALA A 114 3.39 -2.10 3.22
C ALA A 114 3.50 -2.27 4.75
N SER A 115 2.67 -3.10 5.34
CA SER A 115 2.63 -3.31 6.80
C SER A 115 3.94 -3.83 7.38
N TRP A 116 4.78 -4.48 6.57
CA TRP A 116 6.13 -4.92 6.97
C TRP A 116 7.02 -3.78 7.50
N VAL A 117 6.76 -2.52 7.12
CA VAL A 117 7.45 -1.32 7.63
C VAL A 117 7.42 -1.27 9.14
N PHE A 118 6.33 -1.73 9.75
CA PHE A 118 6.12 -1.75 11.19
C PHE A 118 6.04 -3.17 11.77
N GLY A 119 6.51 -4.18 11.04
CA GLY A 119 6.49 -5.57 11.48
C GLY A 119 5.11 -6.26 11.37
N GLY A 120 4.31 -5.86 10.36
CA GLY A 120 3.02 -6.46 10.03
C GLY A 120 1.81 -5.62 10.48
N HIS A 121 0.61 -6.20 10.32
CA HIS A 121 -0.67 -5.51 10.52
C HIS A 121 -0.79 -4.85 11.92
N ARG A 122 -0.58 -5.63 12.99
CA ARG A 122 -0.65 -5.13 14.38
C ARG A 122 0.37 -4.01 14.65
N GLY A 123 1.59 -4.18 14.16
CA GLY A 123 2.63 -3.16 14.28
C GLY A 123 2.25 -1.86 13.60
N SER A 124 1.68 -1.95 12.39
CA SER A 124 1.18 -0.79 11.65
C SER A 124 0.06 -0.07 12.38
N LEU A 125 -0.93 -0.80 12.89
CA LEU A 125 -2.03 -0.22 13.66
C LEU A 125 -1.53 0.51 14.91
N ARG A 126 -0.60 -0.10 15.66
CA ARG A 126 0.03 0.53 16.85
C ARG A 126 0.82 1.78 16.50
N ALA A 127 1.64 1.73 15.46
CA ALA A 127 2.45 2.86 15.04
C ALA A 127 1.58 4.04 14.60
N LEU A 128 0.62 3.78 13.71
CA LEU A 128 -0.29 4.81 13.21
C LEU A 128 -1.20 5.37 14.31
N SER A 129 -1.72 4.52 15.22
CA SER A 129 -2.56 4.96 16.32
C SER A 129 -1.89 5.99 17.25
N LYS A 130 -0.56 5.91 17.43
CA LYS A 130 0.19 6.86 18.27
C LYS A 130 0.12 8.29 17.73
N ILE A 131 0.07 8.44 16.41
CA ILE A 131 0.14 9.72 15.71
C ILE A 131 -1.21 10.14 15.11
N THR A 132 -2.24 9.32 15.25
CA THR A 132 -3.62 9.65 14.88
C THR A 132 -4.32 10.30 16.09
N ARG A 133 -5.04 11.40 15.85
CA ARG A 133 -5.84 12.03 16.91
C ARG A 133 -6.98 11.13 17.39
N PRO A 134 -7.54 11.35 18.59
CA PRO A 134 -8.81 10.73 18.97
C PRO A 134 -9.89 10.98 17.90
N GLU A 135 -10.72 9.98 17.61
CA GLU A 135 -11.73 9.96 16.54
C GLU A 135 -11.16 10.04 15.11
N GLY A 136 -9.85 10.11 14.95
CA GLY A 136 -9.19 10.05 13.63
C GLY A 136 -9.26 8.67 13.00
N LEU A 137 -9.04 8.63 11.70
CA LEU A 137 -9.10 7.40 10.88
C LEU A 137 -7.72 6.79 10.69
N ILE A 138 -7.68 5.47 10.65
CA ILE A 138 -6.49 4.67 10.36
C ILE A 138 -6.86 3.70 9.24
N ALA A 139 -6.11 3.70 8.13
CA ALA A 139 -6.32 2.76 7.03
C ALA A 139 -5.05 1.93 6.79
N VAL A 140 -5.17 0.61 6.91
CA VAL A 140 -4.05 -0.32 6.67
C VAL A 140 -4.47 -1.32 5.59
N GLY A 141 -3.66 -1.45 4.56
CA GLY A 141 -3.80 -2.49 3.53
C GLY A 141 -2.97 -3.71 3.93
N GLU A 142 -3.60 -4.88 4.01
CA GLU A 142 -2.98 -6.10 4.50
C GLU A 142 -3.43 -7.32 3.70
N PRO A 143 -2.52 -8.24 3.36
CA PRO A 143 -2.87 -9.58 2.89
C PRO A 143 -3.60 -10.39 3.96
N PHE A 144 -4.32 -11.40 3.52
CA PHE A 144 -4.92 -12.39 4.41
C PHE A 144 -5.07 -13.74 3.69
N TRP A 145 -5.12 -14.82 4.46
CA TRP A 145 -5.34 -16.14 3.89
C TRP A 145 -6.81 -16.36 3.52
N LEU A 146 -7.07 -16.65 2.25
CA LEU A 146 -8.35 -17.17 1.77
C LEU A 146 -8.45 -18.67 1.99
N LEU A 147 -7.35 -19.38 1.73
CA LEU A 147 -7.18 -20.81 1.95
C LEU A 147 -5.90 -21.05 2.76
N ASP A 148 -5.82 -22.21 3.38
CA ASP A 148 -4.61 -22.63 4.09
C ASP A 148 -3.46 -22.79 3.09
N PRO A 149 -2.35 -22.03 3.23
CA PRO A 149 -1.25 -22.07 2.26
C PRO A 149 -0.49 -23.39 2.33
N SER A 150 -0.09 -23.91 1.18
CA SER A 150 0.77 -25.09 1.12
C SER A 150 2.21 -24.75 1.55
N GLU A 151 2.93 -25.73 2.09
CA GLU A 151 4.35 -25.56 2.44
C GLU A 151 5.21 -25.17 1.23
N GLU A 152 4.87 -25.68 0.04
CA GLU A 152 5.55 -25.40 -1.20
C GLU A 152 5.38 -23.92 -1.60
N TYR A 153 4.17 -23.35 -1.45
CA TYR A 153 3.90 -21.95 -1.66
C TYR A 153 4.67 -21.05 -0.69
N LEU A 154 4.54 -21.33 0.61
CA LEU A 154 5.26 -20.58 1.66
C LEU A 154 6.77 -20.55 1.42
N LYS A 155 7.35 -21.70 1.04
CA LYS A 155 8.77 -21.79 0.72
C LYS A 155 9.15 -20.98 -0.54
N THR A 156 8.30 -20.99 -1.57
CA THR A 156 8.55 -20.26 -2.83
C THR A 156 8.51 -18.75 -2.61
N GLU A 157 7.54 -18.26 -1.84
CA GLU A 157 7.43 -16.84 -1.50
C GLU A 157 8.40 -16.39 -0.41
N GLY A 158 9.02 -17.32 0.32
CA GLY A 158 9.91 -17.01 1.43
C GLY A 158 9.19 -16.42 2.64
N ILE A 159 7.91 -16.73 2.80
CA ILE A 159 7.05 -16.25 3.89
C ILE A 159 6.65 -17.39 4.83
N ARG A 160 6.24 -17.03 6.05
CA ARG A 160 5.70 -17.95 7.03
C ARG A 160 4.19 -17.79 7.14
N LYS A 161 3.51 -18.88 7.47
CA LYS A 161 2.04 -18.88 7.62
C LYS A 161 1.55 -17.85 8.62
N GLU A 162 2.31 -17.64 9.71
CA GLU A 162 1.96 -16.73 10.80
C GLU A 162 2.11 -15.25 10.43
N GLU A 163 2.68 -14.92 9.28
CA GLU A 163 2.84 -13.52 8.82
C GLU A 163 1.51 -12.91 8.43
N PHE A 164 0.56 -13.73 7.96
CA PHE A 164 -0.80 -13.27 7.64
C PHE A 164 -1.83 -14.05 8.46
N GLY A 165 -2.85 -13.34 8.92
CA GLY A 165 -4.06 -13.94 9.48
C GLY A 165 -5.12 -14.18 8.41
N THR A 166 -6.33 -14.54 8.85
CA THR A 166 -7.54 -14.49 8.03
C THR A 166 -8.09 -13.05 7.97
N HIS A 167 -9.04 -12.81 7.07
CA HIS A 167 -9.74 -11.52 7.03
C HIS A 167 -10.38 -11.15 8.39
N SER A 168 -10.95 -12.14 9.08
CA SER A 168 -11.51 -11.96 10.43
C SER A 168 -10.43 -11.63 11.46
N ASP A 169 -9.26 -12.25 11.39
CA ASP A 169 -8.18 -11.99 12.33
C ASP A 169 -7.65 -10.56 12.19
N ASN A 170 -7.52 -10.05 10.96
CA ASN A 170 -7.08 -8.67 10.73
C ASN A 170 -8.06 -7.64 11.33
N VAL A 171 -9.38 -7.90 11.28
CA VAL A 171 -10.37 -7.05 11.98
C VAL A 171 -10.20 -7.14 13.50
N LYS A 172 -10.12 -8.36 14.05
CA LYS A 172 -9.95 -8.59 15.50
C LYS A 172 -8.69 -7.95 16.06
N VAL A 173 -7.58 -8.02 15.30
CA VAL A 173 -6.32 -7.35 15.68
C VAL A 173 -6.54 -5.86 15.91
N GLY A 174 -7.30 -5.18 15.06
CA GLY A 174 -7.61 -3.76 15.26
C GLY A 174 -8.47 -3.51 16.49
N GLU A 175 -9.48 -4.35 16.73
CA GLU A 175 -10.36 -4.25 17.90
C GLU A 175 -9.60 -4.52 19.20
N GLU A 176 -8.67 -5.47 19.23
CA GLU A 176 -7.77 -5.74 20.35
C GLU A 176 -6.83 -4.57 20.65
N GLU A 177 -6.46 -3.77 19.65
CA GLU A 177 -5.69 -2.52 19.82
C GLU A 177 -6.58 -1.32 20.21
N GLY A 178 -7.85 -1.55 20.56
CA GLY A 178 -8.79 -0.51 21.01
C GLY A 178 -9.38 0.34 19.88
N LEU A 179 -9.27 -0.10 18.63
CA LEU A 179 -9.82 0.58 17.47
C LEU A 179 -11.21 0.05 17.12
N VAL A 180 -12.00 0.85 16.43
CA VAL A 180 -13.32 0.47 15.93
C VAL A 180 -13.21 0.23 14.42
N CYS A 181 -13.43 -1.00 13.97
CA CYS A 181 -13.47 -1.29 12.54
C CYS A 181 -14.73 -0.68 11.91
N LEU A 182 -14.54 0.22 10.94
CA LEU A 182 -15.63 0.90 10.26
C LEU A 182 -15.97 0.28 8.93
N TYR A 183 -14.94 -0.19 8.21
CA TYR A 183 -15.12 -0.73 6.86
C TYR A 183 -13.94 -1.61 6.45
N THR A 184 -14.20 -2.56 5.57
CA THR A 184 -13.16 -3.33 4.88
C THR A 184 -13.38 -3.26 3.37
N LEU A 185 -12.36 -2.86 2.63
CA LEU A 185 -12.38 -2.80 1.17
C LEU A 185 -11.55 -3.95 0.63
N VAL A 186 -12.22 -5.00 0.18
CA VAL A 186 -11.58 -6.26 -0.26
C VAL A 186 -11.32 -6.23 -1.76
N SER A 187 -10.13 -6.66 -2.18
CA SER A 187 -9.80 -6.92 -3.58
C SER A 187 -10.40 -8.25 -4.03
N ASN A 188 -10.86 -8.28 -5.27
CA ASN A 188 -11.37 -9.50 -5.91
C ASN A 188 -10.31 -10.10 -6.85
N HIS A 189 -10.65 -11.22 -7.51
CA HIS A 189 -9.74 -11.87 -8.45
C HIS A 189 -9.36 -10.97 -9.63
N ASP A 190 -10.29 -10.14 -10.14
CA ASP A 190 -9.99 -9.23 -11.27
C ASP A 190 -8.97 -8.16 -10.87
N ASP A 191 -9.03 -7.64 -9.63
CA ASP A 191 -8.04 -6.68 -9.12
C ASP A 191 -6.65 -7.33 -9.01
N TRP A 192 -6.61 -8.57 -8.50
CA TRP A 192 -5.38 -9.35 -8.40
C TRP A 192 -4.81 -9.73 -9.75
N ASP A 193 -5.65 -10.27 -10.66
CA ASP A 193 -5.24 -10.65 -12.00
C ASP A 193 -4.71 -9.42 -12.76
N HIS A 194 -5.39 -8.27 -12.67
CA HIS A 194 -4.91 -7.02 -13.26
C HIS A 194 -3.54 -6.62 -12.70
N TYR A 195 -3.41 -6.59 -11.37
CA TYR A 195 -2.18 -6.18 -10.69
C TYR A 195 -1.00 -7.08 -11.06
N GLU A 196 -1.16 -8.39 -11.02
CA GLU A 196 -0.11 -9.35 -11.31
C GLU A 196 0.23 -9.42 -12.80
N THR A 197 -0.79 -9.54 -13.66
CA THR A 197 -0.56 -9.70 -15.11
C THR A 197 0.02 -8.44 -15.74
N TYR A 198 -0.37 -7.27 -15.26
CA TYR A 198 0.19 -6.02 -15.75
C TYR A 198 1.70 -5.91 -15.44
N GLN A 199 2.15 -6.41 -14.30
CA GLN A 199 3.57 -6.46 -13.97
C GLN A 199 4.37 -7.33 -14.96
N TRP A 200 3.78 -8.46 -15.40
CA TRP A 200 4.45 -9.31 -16.40
C TRP A 200 4.58 -8.58 -17.74
N TRP A 201 3.54 -7.88 -18.15
CA TRP A 201 3.56 -7.05 -19.36
C TRP A 201 4.60 -5.92 -19.25
N ALA A 202 4.62 -5.21 -18.15
CA ALA A 202 5.56 -4.11 -17.93
C ALA A 202 7.03 -4.57 -18.03
N VAL A 203 7.34 -5.77 -17.51
CA VAL A 203 8.67 -6.38 -17.62
C VAL A 203 8.98 -6.77 -19.06
N ASP A 204 8.06 -7.40 -19.78
CA ASP A 204 8.25 -7.76 -21.19
C ASP A 204 8.55 -6.52 -22.06
N ASP A 205 7.75 -5.46 -21.88
CA ASP A 205 7.93 -4.20 -22.58
C ASP A 205 9.26 -3.53 -22.24
N TYR A 206 9.66 -3.57 -20.97
CA TYR A 206 10.95 -3.03 -20.54
C TYR A 206 12.11 -3.75 -21.20
N VAL A 207 12.16 -5.07 -21.12
CA VAL A 207 13.25 -5.89 -21.70
C VAL A 207 13.34 -5.69 -23.22
N ARG A 208 12.20 -5.63 -23.90
CA ARG A 208 12.14 -5.40 -25.33
C ARG A 208 12.65 -4.02 -25.74
N THR A 209 12.43 -3.00 -24.92
CA THR A 209 12.83 -1.62 -25.20
C THR A 209 14.21 -1.25 -24.64
N HIS A 210 14.78 -2.08 -23.76
CA HIS A 210 16.11 -1.91 -23.16
C HIS A 210 16.93 -3.21 -23.27
N PRO A 211 17.21 -3.68 -24.51
CA PRO A 211 17.82 -5.01 -24.70
C PRO A 211 19.22 -5.15 -24.10
N ASP A 212 19.95 -4.06 -23.94
CA ASP A 212 21.31 -4.04 -23.42
C ASP A 212 21.39 -3.85 -21.89
N ASP A 213 20.25 -3.78 -21.19
CA ASP A 213 20.26 -3.62 -19.71
C ASP A 213 20.80 -4.90 -19.07
N PRO A 214 21.89 -4.83 -18.27
CA PRO A 214 22.53 -5.99 -17.66
C PRO A 214 21.62 -6.72 -16.66
N ASP A 215 20.56 -6.07 -16.16
CA ASP A 215 19.63 -6.64 -15.18
C ASP A 215 18.51 -7.49 -15.83
N ASN A 216 18.39 -7.50 -17.17
CA ASN A 216 17.29 -8.16 -17.87
C ASN A 216 17.12 -9.64 -17.53
N LEU A 217 18.21 -10.39 -17.41
CA LEU A 217 18.14 -11.82 -17.08
C LEU A 217 17.58 -12.06 -15.69
N GLU A 218 18.02 -11.28 -14.70
CA GLU A 218 17.52 -11.37 -13.33
C GLU A 218 16.05 -10.95 -13.24
N LEU A 219 15.68 -9.88 -13.96
CA LEU A 219 14.31 -9.36 -14.02
C LEU A 219 13.34 -10.39 -14.61
N LEU A 220 13.71 -11.03 -15.72
CA LEU A 220 12.91 -12.07 -16.35
C LEU A 220 12.75 -13.30 -15.45
N GLU A 221 13.83 -13.74 -14.80
CA GLU A 221 13.77 -14.92 -13.93
C GLU A 221 12.91 -14.68 -12.70
N LYS A 222 13.06 -13.54 -12.02
CA LYS A 222 12.19 -13.16 -10.89
C LYS A 222 10.72 -13.07 -11.30
N THR A 223 10.46 -12.51 -12.48
CA THR A 223 9.11 -12.41 -13.03
C THR A 223 8.52 -13.77 -13.36
N ARG A 224 9.32 -14.68 -13.93
CA ARG A 224 8.90 -16.06 -14.24
C ARG A 224 8.50 -16.80 -12.96
N VAL A 225 9.33 -16.74 -11.92
CA VAL A 225 9.05 -17.38 -10.62
C VAL A 225 7.79 -16.82 -9.99
N GLY A 226 7.65 -15.48 -9.90
CA GLY A 226 6.47 -14.85 -9.33
C GLY A 226 5.19 -15.18 -10.11
N LYS A 227 5.26 -15.18 -11.46
CA LYS A 227 4.14 -15.57 -12.32
C LYS A 227 3.68 -17.01 -12.06
N GLU A 228 4.64 -17.95 -11.99
CA GLU A 228 4.32 -19.35 -11.71
C GLU A 228 3.70 -19.52 -10.32
N SER A 229 4.26 -18.86 -9.32
CA SER A 229 3.76 -18.88 -7.95
C SER A 229 2.35 -18.30 -7.84
N TYR A 230 2.09 -17.15 -8.46
CA TYR A 230 0.77 -16.56 -8.48
C TYR A 230 -0.27 -17.47 -9.14
N LEU A 231 0.01 -17.97 -10.35
CA LEU A 231 -0.94 -18.79 -11.11
C LEU A 231 -1.20 -20.15 -10.47
N ARG A 232 -0.20 -20.72 -9.79
CA ARG A 232 -0.31 -22.04 -9.18
C ARG A 232 -0.96 -22.00 -7.81
N TRP A 233 -0.71 -20.96 -7.02
CA TRP A 233 -1.15 -20.89 -5.62
C TRP A 233 -1.75 -19.55 -5.24
N GLY A 234 -1.00 -18.45 -5.46
CA GLY A 234 -1.30 -17.14 -4.90
C GLY A 234 -2.69 -16.63 -5.19
N ARG A 235 -3.16 -16.80 -6.44
CA ARG A 235 -4.46 -16.34 -6.93
C ARG A 235 -5.65 -16.81 -6.09
N ASP A 236 -5.62 -18.05 -5.62
CA ASP A 236 -6.72 -18.63 -4.86
C ASP A 236 -6.43 -18.71 -3.35
N THR A 237 -5.19 -18.45 -2.94
CA THR A 237 -4.75 -18.61 -1.55
C THR A 237 -4.67 -17.28 -0.79
N VAL A 238 -4.30 -16.18 -1.47
CA VAL A 238 -4.08 -14.88 -0.83
C VAL A 238 -5.16 -13.88 -1.23
N GLY A 239 -5.84 -13.35 -0.23
CA GLY A 239 -6.67 -12.17 -0.36
C GLY A 239 -5.89 -10.91 0.06
N TRP A 240 -6.45 -9.75 -0.26
CA TRP A 240 -5.95 -8.46 0.18
C TRP A 240 -7.11 -7.52 0.48
N ALA A 241 -6.97 -6.73 1.54
CA ALA A 241 -7.99 -5.75 1.89
C ALA A 241 -7.38 -4.50 2.54
N ILE A 242 -8.07 -3.38 2.41
CA ILE A 242 -7.85 -2.19 3.23
C ILE A 242 -8.85 -2.22 4.37
N TYR A 243 -8.34 -2.13 5.59
CA TYR A 243 -9.10 -2.05 6.83
C TYR A 243 -9.13 -0.60 7.30
N ILE A 244 -10.32 -0.03 7.44
CA ILE A 244 -10.53 1.34 7.92
C ILE A 244 -11.00 1.26 9.36
N PHE A 245 -10.20 1.80 10.26
CA PHE A 245 -10.51 1.88 11.67
C PHE A 245 -10.66 3.34 12.11
N ARG A 246 -11.39 3.52 13.21
CA ARG A 246 -11.44 4.78 13.93
C ARG A 246 -10.79 4.59 15.29
N LYS A 247 -9.94 5.54 15.68
CA LYS A 247 -9.36 5.58 17.02
C LYS A 247 -10.41 6.04 18.03
N SER A 248 -10.62 5.25 19.08
CA SER A 248 -11.57 5.62 20.15
C SER A 248 -11.06 6.79 20.99
N GLN A 249 -11.99 7.56 21.60
CA GLN A 249 -11.63 8.65 22.52
C GLN A 249 -10.92 8.18 23.80
N LYS A 250 -11.06 6.89 24.14
CA LYS A 250 -10.55 6.30 25.39
C LYS A 250 -9.31 5.42 25.23
N ALA A 251 -8.65 5.47 24.07
CA ALA A 251 -7.43 4.70 23.84
C ALA A 251 -6.18 5.48 24.22
#